data_56d84f6cf7480077304c69bce057fcee
#
_entry.id   56d84f6cf7480077304c69bce057fcee
#
_cell.length_a   1.000
_cell.length_b   1.000
_cell.length_c   1.000
_cell.angle_alpha   90.00
_cell.angle_beta   90.00
_cell.angle_gamma   90.00
#
_symmetry.space_group_name_H-M   'P 1'
#
loop_
_entity.id
_entity.type
_entity.pdbx_description
1 polymer ?
#
loop_
_entity_poly.entity_id
_entity_poly.type
_entity_poly.pdbx_seq_one_letter_code
_entity_poly.pdbx_strand_id
1 'polypeptide(L)'
;MLKILFWFCLVTGLYPYLLYPLIASAMARLFPRKINARPISPKVSILISAFNEARHIEATVRNKLSQDYDGWVDVWVASDASVDGTDEIVTQLSEQDSRVHLYRQEPRQGKTAALNALAQRARGDILVFSDANSEYAPETLRRLLEPFSDPGVGYVTGSMVYANPDGSMVGDGCSAYMRYENWLRRTESSLGSVVGVDGGVDAVRRELYVPMRADQLPDFVLPLNVVEQGYRAVYAPSAFLKEEALNNNEAEFKMRVRVTLRALWALKDKAALMFGRAGALFAWQLISHKLLRYLSFIPLTLAFLSSALLAMHSEFYAVLFVLYSITLALAWAGFKGVNLSAARYAYYFSLLNIASATATWKFLRGQKQVLWTPRVG
;
A
#
# COMPACT_ATOMS: atom_id res chain seq x y z
N MET A 1 22.97 -6.64 31.61
CA MET A 1 23.07 -6.44 30.14
C MET A 1 21.91 -7.15 29.39
N LEU A 2 21.70 -8.46 29.58
CA LEU A 2 20.65 -9.20 28.86
C LEU A 2 19.21 -8.70 29.13
N LYS A 3 18.87 -8.29 30.36
CA LYS A 3 17.57 -7.67 30.71
C LYS A 3 17.33 -6.37 29.94
N ILE A 4 18.36 -5.53 29.79
CA ILE A 4 18.27 -4.27 29.02
C ILE A 4 18.05 -4.59 27.54
N LEU A 5 18.79 -5.55 26.99
CA LEU A 5 18.62 -6.00 25.61
C LEU A 5 17.19 -6.49 25.37
N PHE A 6 16.65 -7.33 26.27
CA PHE A 6 15.28 -7.82 26.16
C PHE A 6 14.27 -6.67 26.05
N TRP A 7 14.28 -5.74 27.03
CA TRP A 7 13.32 -4.63 27.04
C TRP A 7 13.50 -3.69 25.87
N PHE A 8 14.75 -3.37 25.51
CA PHE A 8 15.03 -2.54 24.33
C PHE A 8 14.48 -3.18 23.04
N CYS A 9 14.73 -4.48 22.86
CA CYS A 9 14.24 -5.20 21.69
C CYS A 9 12.72 -5.36 21.70
N LEU A 10 12.10 -5.66 22.84
CA LEU A 10 10.65 -5.77 22.95
C LEU A 10 9.96 -4.43 22.61
N VAL A 11 10.44 -3.33 23.21
CA VAL A 11 9.89 -1.99 22.97
C VAL A 11 10.10 -1.60 21.50
N THR A 12 11.31 -1.77 20.95
CA THR A 12 11.60 -1.40 19.55
C THR A 12 10.80 -2.25 18.57
N GLY A 13 10.63 -3.55 18.84
CA GLY A 13 9.86 -4.45 17.96
C GLY A 13 8.36 -4.15 17.95
N LEU A 14 7.79 -3.75 19.08
CA LEU A 14 6.37 -3.40 19.21
C LEU A 14 6.08 -1.93 18.91
N TYR A 15 7.08 -1.07 18.95
CA TYR A 15 6.94 0.37 18.74
C TYR A 15 6.15 0.74 17.48
N PRO A 16 6.46 0.21 16.26
CA PRO A 16 5.75 0.60 15.05
C PRO A 16 4.29 0.15 15.00
N TYR A 17 3.91 -0.80 15.83
CA TYR A 17 2.54 -1.33 15.87
C TYR A 17 1.67 -0.73 16.99
N LEU A 18 2.27 -0.30 18.09
CA LEU A 18 1.55 0.18 19.28
C LEU A 18 1.87 1.63 19.60
N LEU A 19 3.14 1.94 19.92
CA LEU A 19 3.51 3.27 20.43
C LEU A 19 3.44 4.35 19.35
N TYR A 20 3.98 4.09 18.17
CA TYR A 20 3.93 5.05 17.07
C TYR A 20 2.48 5.45 16.73
N PRO A 21 1.53 4.52 16.49
CA PRO A 21 0.16 4.90 16.19
C PRO A 21 -0.52 5.68 17.30
N LEU A 22 -0.25 5.36 18.57
CA LEU A 22 -0.80 6.07 19.72
C LEU A 22 -0.25 7.51 19.79
N ILE A 23 1.07 7.68 19.65
CA ILE A 23 1.72 8.99 19.63
C ILE A 23 1.21 9.82 18.44
N ALA A 24 1.19 9.25 17.24
CA ALA A 24 0.69 9.90 16.04
C ALA A 24 -0.78 10.34 16.21
N SER A 25 -1.63 9.48 16.81
CA SER A 25 -3.03 9.81 17.06
C SER A 25 -3.21 10.93 18.09
N ALA A 26 -2.39 10.93 19.14
CA ALA A 26 -2.40 12.02 20.12
C ALA A 26 -1.97 13.35 19.47
N MET A 27 -0.89 13.33 18.68
CA MET A 27 -0.43 14.51 17.94
C MET A 27 -1.46 14.99 16.91
N ALA A 28 -2.12 14.08 16.18
CA ALA A 28 -3.15 14.43 15.20
C ALA A 28 -4.39 15.10 15.85
N ARG A 29 -4.70 14.73 17.09
CA ARG A 29 -5.79 15.38 17.87
C ARG A 29 -5.38 16.77 18.37
N LEU A 30 -4.12 16.94 18.77
CA LEU A 30 -3.63 18.20 19.35
C LEU A 30 -3.26 19.23 18.25
N PHE A 31 -2.71 18.77 17.14
CA PHE A 31 -2.16 19.62 16.08
C PHE A 31 -2.66 19.21 14.67
N PRO A 32 -3.99 19.17 14.43
CA PRO A 32 -4.53 18.71 13.15
C PRO A 32 -4.25 19.71 12.03
N ARG A 33 -3.71 19.25 10.93
CA ARG A 33 -3.58 20.00 9.67
C ARG A 33 -4.78 19.74 8.79
N LYS A 34 -5.79 20.58 8.87
CA LYS A 34 -7.02 20.47 8.07
C LYS A 34 -6.71 20.54 6.57
N ILE A 35 -7.56 19.95 5.76
CA ILE A 35 -7.58 20.02 4.31
C ILE A 35 -8.81 20.83 3.93
N ASN A 36 -8.66 21.85 3.10
CA ASN A 36 -9.79 22.63 2.57
C ASN A 36 -10.39 21.91 1.37
N ALA A 37 -11.01 20.76 1.62
CA ALA A 37 -11.64 19.98 0.57
C ALA A 37 -12.97 20.62 0.13
N ARG A 38 -13.12 20.85 -1.19
CA ARG A 38 -14.33 21.41 -1.83
C ARG A 38 -14.57 20.65 -3.13
N PRO A 39 -15.81 20.58 -3.61
CA PRO A 39 -16.09 20.05 -4.95
C PRO A 39 -15.32 20.85 -6.02
N ILE A 40 -14.64 20.12 -6.89
CA ILE A 40 -13.91 20.66 -8.06
C ILE A 40 -14.09 19.71 -9.24
N SER A 41 -13.97 20.20 -10.46
CA SER A 41 -14.12 19.42 -11.69
C SER A 41 -12.96 19.63 -12.66
N PRO A 42 -11.68 19.36 -12.25
CA PRO A 42 -10.54 19.42 -13.14
C PRO A 42 -10.62 18.36 -14.25
N LYS A 43 -9.80 18.51 -15.31
CA LYS A 43 -9.65 17.44 -16.30
C LYS A 43 -8.90 16.27 -15.70
N VAL A 44 -9.42 15.06 -15.89
CA VAL A 44 -8.89 13.83 -15.30
C VAL A 44 -8.50 12.83 -16.37
N SER A 45 -7.31 12.26 -16.27
CA SER A 45 -6.92 11.06 -17.01
C SER A 45 -6.77 9.89 -16.05
N ILE A 46 -7.55 8.82 -16.27
CA ILE A 46 -7.48 7.59 -15.49
C ILE A 46 -6.52 6.63 -16.20
N LEU A 47 -5.48 6.20 -15.50
CA LEU A 47 -4.38 5.38 -16.02
C LEU A 47 -4.48 3.98 -15.44
N ILE A 48 -4.62 2.99 -16.33
CA ILE A 48 -4.76 1.57 -16.00
C ILE A 48 -3.61 0.79 -16.64
N SER A 49 -2.85 0.04 -15.84
CA SER A 49 -1.88 -0.92 -16.35
C SER A 49 -2.47 -2.32 -16.30
N ALA A 50 -2.53 -2.99 -17.43
CA ALA A 50 -3.10 -4.32 -17.61
C ALA A 50 -2.04 -5.33 -18.12
N PHE A 51 -2.10 -6.55 -17.63
CA PHE A 51 -1.38 -7.70 -18.19
C PHE A 51 -2.22 -8.95 -18.00
N ASN A 52 -2.79 -9.48 -19.09
CA ASN A 52 -3.70 -10.62 -19.10
C ASN A 52 -4.90 -10.41 -18.16
N GLU A 53 -5.69 -9.37 -18.44
CA GLU A 53 -6.85 -8.94 -17.67
C GLU A 53 -8.16 -8.97 -18.49
N ALA A 54 -8.23 -9.80 -19.55
CA ALA A 54 -9.40 -9.90 -20.43
C ALA A 54 -10.71 -10.12 -19.67
N ARG A 55 -10.65 -10.83 -18.52
CA ARG A 55 -11.81 -11.10 -17.67
C ARG A 55 -12.41 -9.83 -17.01
N HIS A 56 -11.58 -8.84 -16.69
CA HIS A 56 -11.98 -7.72 -15.85
C HIS A 56 -11.95 -6.37 -16.56
N ILE A 57 -11.12 -6.23 -17.60
CA ILE A 57 -10.78 -4.93 -18.18
C ILE A 57 -11.98 -4.17 -18.73
N GLU A 58 -12.95 -4.84 -19.38
CA GLU A 58 -14.15 -4.20 -19.91
C GLU A 58 -14.99 -3.58 -18.80
N ALA A 59 -15.31 -4.36 -17.76
CA ALA A 59 -16.09 -3.89 -16.62
C ALA A 59 -15.39 -2.73 -15.91
N THR A 60 -14.07 -2.82 -15.77
CA THR A 60 -13.25 -1.79 -15.15
C THR A 60 -13.29 -0.48 -15.94
N VAL A 61 -13.08 -0.51 -17.25
CA VAL A 61 -13.13 0.69 -18.11
C VAL A 61 -14.52 1.32 -18.08
N ARG A 62 -15.59 0.53 -18.24
CA ARG A 62 -16.97 1.02 -18.16
C ARG A 62 -17.29 1.63 -16.80
N ASN A 63 -16.83 1.03 -15.70
CA ASN A 63 -16.99 1.57 -14.34
C ASN A 63 -16.30 2.93 -14.18
N LYS A 64 -15.13 3.14 -14.78
CA LYS A 64 -14.41 4.41 -14.71
C LYS A 64 -15.11 5.52 -15.54
N LEU A 65 -15.69 5.15 -16.68
CA LEU A 65 -16.44 6.09 -17.54
C LEU A 65 -17.81 6.47 -16.97
N SER A 66 -18.39 5.63 -16.10
CA SER A 66 -19.71 5.83 -15.48
C SER A 66 -19.68 6.50 -14.10
N GLN A 67 -18.54 7.06 -13.70
CA GLN A 67 -18.41 7.77 -12.42
C GLN A 67 -19.31 9.01 -12.37
N ASP A 68 -19.91 9.29 -11.21
CA ASP A 68 -20.65 10.51 -10.91
C ASP A 68 -19.68 11.71 -10.82
N TYR A 69 -19.34 12.23 -12.01
CA TYR A 69 -18.35 13.30 -12.16
C TYR A 69 -18.66 14.18 -13.38
N ASP A 70 -18.85 15.47 -13.14
CA ASP A 70 -19.25 16.45 -14.17
C ASP A 70 -18.08 16.96 -15.03
N GLY A 71 -16.84 16.66 -14.66
CA GLY A 71 -15.64 17.12 -15.37
C GLY A 71 -15.28 16.24 -16.57
N TRP A 72 -14.31 16.68 -17.33
CA TRP A 72 -13.76 15.90 -18.44
C TRP A 72 -12.93 14.70 -17.92
N VAL A 73 -13.21 13.51 -18.44
CA VAL A 73 -12.53 12.26 -18.10
C VAL A 73 -12.14 11.50 -19.36
N ASP A 74 -10.88 11.02 -19.42
CA ASP A 74 -10.46 9.96 -20.34
C ASP A 74 -9.84 8.78 -19.58
N VAL A 75 -9.82 7.62 -20.23
CA VAL A 75 -9.29 6.37 -19.68
C VAL A 75 -8.21 5.83 -20.60
N TRP A 76 -7.01 5.70 -20.07
CA TRP A 76 -5.85 5.17 -20.75
C TRP A 76 -5.50 3.79 -20.21
N VAL A 77 -5.52 2.77 -21.06
CA VAL A 77 -5.10 1.41 -20.72
C VAL A 77 -3.76 1.11 -21.37
N ALA A 78 -2.75 0.79 -20.54
CA ALA A 78 -1.49 0.23 -21.03
C ALA A 78 -1.53 -1.30 -20.90
N SER A 79 -1.53 -1.99 -22.02
CA SER A 79 -1.37 -3.43 -22.07
C SER A 79 0.12 -3.79 -22.11
N ASP A 80 0.61 -4.45 -21.07
CA ASP A 80 2.02 -4.84 -20.87
C ASP A 80 2.32 -6.18 -21.55
N ALA A 81 2.17 -6.24 -22.91
CA ALA A 81 2.31 -7.42 -23.75
C ALA A 81 1.31 -8.54 -23.38
N SER A 82 0.03 -8.21 -23.21
CA SER A 82 -1.04 -9.21 -22.98
C SER A 82 -1.23 -10.13 -24.18
N VAL A 83 -1.68 -11.36 -23.91
CA VAL A 83 -1.88 -12.43 -24.92
C VAL A 83 -3.23 -13.17 -24.77
N ASP A 84 -4.13 -12.62 -23.94
CA ASP A 84 -5.40 -13.26 -23.54
C ASP A 84 -6.66 -12.61 -24.11
N GLY A 85 -6.50 -11.66 -25.05
CA GLY A 85 -7.62 -10.87 -25.62
C GLY A 85 -7.86 -9.53 -24.93
N THR A 86 -7.03 -9.12 -23.96
CA THR A 86 -7.13 -7.81 -23.31
C THR A 86 -7.09 -6.65 -24.30
N ASP A 87 -6.18 -6.71 -25.29
CA ASP A 87 -5.97 -5.65 -26.28
C ASP A 87 -7.16 -5.50 -27.20
N GLU A 88 -7.74 -6.60 -27.65
CA GLU A 88 -8.91 -6.65 -28.54
C GLU A 88 -10.12 -6.02 -27.85
N ILE A 89 -10.32 -6.33 -26.56
CA ILE A 89 -11.42 -5.75 -25.75
C ILE A 89 -11.25 -4.23 -25.64
N VAL A 90 -10.06 -3.76 -25.30
CA VAL A 90 -9.83 -2.32 -25.14
C VAL A 90 -9.92 -1.58 -26.48
N THR A 91 -9.47 -2.21 -27.57
CA THR A 91 -9.61 -1.65 -28.93
C THR A 91 -11.08 -1.46 -29.28
N GLN A 92 -11.93 -2.48 -29.08
CA GLN A 92 -13.37 -2.37 -29.28
C GLN A 92 -14.02 -1.28 -28.44
N LEU A 93 -13.60 -1.12 -27.17
CA LEU A 93 -14.09 -0.04 -26.33
C LEU A 93 -13.66 1.34 -26.84
N SER A 94 -12.45 1.48 -27.39
CA SER A 94 -11.96 2.73 -27.95
C SER A 94 -12.66 3.14 -29.25
N GLU A 95 -13.17 2.18 -30.02
CA GLU A 95 -14.02 2.40 -31.19
C GLU A 95 -15.44 2.88 -30.79
N GLN A 96 -15.94 2.43 -29.63
CA GLN A 96 -17.25 2.81 -29.10
C GLN A 96 -17.26 4.15 -28.36
N ASP A 97 -16.16 4.50 -27.68
CA ASP A 97 -16.03 5.71 -26.87
C ASP A 97 -14.65 6.36 -27.07
N SER A 98 -14.64 7.54 -27.68
CA SER A 98 -13.41 8.30 -27.96
C SER A 98 -12.61 8.72 -26.72
N ARG A 99 -13.15 8.54 -25.52
CA ARG A 99 -12.45 8.78 -24.26
C ARG A 99 -11.56 7.62 -23.84
N VAL A 100 -11.68 6.45 -24.49
CA VAL A 100 -10.87 5.25 -24.19
C VAL A 100 -9.67 5.18 -25.13
N HIS A 101 -8.49 4.94 -24.56
CA HIS A 101 -7.25 4.88 -25.31
C HIS A 101 -6.45 3.61 -24.92
N LEU A 102 -6.02 2.86 -25.92
CA LEU A 102 -5.09 1.73 -25.73
C LEU A 102 -3.65 2.17 -26.05
N TYR A 103 -2.73 1.80 -25.17
CA TYR A 103 -1.30 1.82 -25.42
C TYR A 103 -0.73 0.40 -25.22
N ARG A 104 -0.20 -0.21 -26.29
CA ARG A 104 0.48 -1.52 -26.19
C ARG A 104 1.96 -1.29 -25.87
N GLN A 105 2.42 -1.87 -24.77
CA GLN A 105 3.82 -1.88 -24.37
C GLN A 105 4.44 -3.23 -24.77
N GLU A 106 5.46 -3.19 -25.63
CA GLU A 106 6.16 -4.38 -26.09
C GLU A 106 7.65 -4.06 -26.26
N PRO A 107 8.57 -4.88 -25.72
CA PRO A 107 8.32 -6.05 -24.89
C PRO A 107 7.74 -5.69 -23.51
N ARG A 108 7.34 -6.69 -22.73
CA ARG A 108 6.85 -6.53 -21.36
C ARG A 108 7.89 -5.83 -20.45
N GLN A 109 7.49 -4.73 -19.79
CA GLN A 109 8.39 -3.89 -18.96
C GLN A 109 7.86 -3.64 -17.55
N GLY A 110 6.63 -4.06 -17.25
CA GLY A 110 6.03 -3.96 -15.92
C GLY A 110 5.18 -2.70 -15.69
N LYS A 111 4.38 -2.74 -14.62
CA LYS A 111 3.39 -1.70 -14.25
C LYS A 111 3.98 -0.29 -14.24
N THR A 112 5.16 -0.12 -13.68
CA THR A 112 5.77 1.21 -13.50
C THR A 112 6.14 1.85 -14.85
N ALA A 113 6.70 1.06 -15.78
CA ALA A 113 7.01 1.53 -17.14
C ALA A 113 5.73 1.88 -17.89
N ALA A 114 4.70 1.04 -17.79
CA ALA A 114 3.38 1.27 -18.36
C ALA A 114 2.76 2.59 -17.88
N LEU A 115 2.74 2.82 -16.57
CA LEU A 115 2.21 4.08 -15.99
C LEU A 115 3.00 5.31 -16.43
N ASN A 116 4.34 5.22 -16.54
CA ASN A 116 5.16 6.31 -17.07
C ASN A 116 4.77 6.66 -18.52
N ALA A 117 4.57 5.63 -19.36
CA ALA A 117 4.20 5.80 -20.75
C ALA A 117 2.80 6.45 -20.90
N LEU A 118 1.86 6.07 -20.05
CA LEU A 118 0.53 6.68 -20.02
C LEU A 118 0.57 8.11 -19.49
N ALA A 119 1.29 8.39 -18.42
CA ALA A 119 1.40 9.73 -17.84
C ALA A 119 1.95 10.78 -18.83
N GLN A 120 2.83 10.37 -19.76
CA GLN A 120 3.35 11.23 -20.82
C GLN A 120 2.30 11.55 -21.91
N ARG A 121 1.31 10.68 -22.11
CA ARG A 121 0.26 10.81 -23.13
C ARG A 121 -0.99 11.47 -22.61
N ALA A 122 -1.26 11.29 -21.32
CA ALA A 122 -2.42 11.81 -20.63
C ALA A 122 -2.48 13.34 -20.64
N ARG A 123 -3.70 13.90 -20.80
CA ARG A 123 -3.94 15.34 -20.90
C ARG A 123 -4.69 15.94 -19.71
N GLY A 124 -5.13 15.10 -18.78
CA GLY A 124 -5.79 15.54 -17.54
C GLY A 124 -4.87 16.40 -16.67
N ASP A 125 -5.43 17.34 -15.94
CA ASP A 125 -4.71 18.12 -14.92
C ASP A 125 -4.36 17.24 -13.70
N ILE A 126 -5.20 16.24 -13.46
CA ILE A 126 -5.03 15.20 -12.44
C ILE A 126 -4.91 13.83 -13.12
N LEU A 127 -3.90 13.08 -12.76
CA LEU A 127 -3.74 11.68 -13.14
C LEU A 127 -4.28 10.79 -12.03
N VAL A 128 -5.21 9.90 -12.36
CA VAL A 128 -5.79 8.91 -11.44
C VAL A 128 -5.28 7.53 -11.81
N PHE A 129 -4.82 6.77 -10.83
CA PHE A 129 -4.28 5.42 -11.02
C PHE A 129 -5.31 4.38 -10.57
N SER A 130 -5.54 3.38 -11.41
CA SER A 130 -6.46 2.29 -11.14
C SER A 130 -5.84 0.95 -11.55
N ASP A 131 -6.10 -0.08 -10.77
CA ASP A 131 -5.80 -1.45 -11.20
C ASP A 131 -6.86 -1.94 -12.20
N ALA A 132 -6.49 -2.91 -13.03
CA ALA A 132 -7.34 -3.42 -14.11
C ALA A 132 -8.54 -4.25 -13.63
N ASN A 133 -8.59 -4.59 -12.34
CA ASN A 133 -9.63 -5.40 -11.69
C ASN A 133 -10.31 -4.66 -10.51
N SER A 134 -10.15 -3.35 -10.40
CA SER A 134 -10.72 -2.56 -9.30
C SER A 134 -12.03 -1.91 -9.70
N GLU A 135 -13.05 -2.02 -8.85
CA GLU A 135 -14.35 -1.39 -9.01
C GLU A 135 -14.48 -0.17 -8.12
N TYR A 136 -14.78 0.99 -8.69
CA TYR A 136 -15.03 2.23 -7.97
C TYR A 136 -16.53 2.34 -7.64
N ALA A 137 -16.85 2.81 -6.44
CA ALA A 137 -18.20 3.27 -6.15
C ALA A 137 -18.55 4.51 -7.02
N PRO A 138 -19.82 4.79 -7.29
CA PRO A 138 -20.22 5.86 -8.21
C PRO A 138 -19.58 7.23 -7.90
N GLU A 139 -19.42 7.56 -6.62
CA GLU A 139 -18.90 8.86 -6.17
C GLU A 139 -17.37 8.89 -5.97
N THR A 140 -16.68 7.78 -6.19
CA THR A 140 -15.26 7.63 -5.83
C THR A 140 -14.40 8.69 -6.49
N LEU A 141 -14.58 8.93 -7.79
CA LEU A 141 -13.77 9.90 -8.52
C LEU A 141 -13.95 11.30 -7.94
N ARG A 142 -15.18 11.76 -7.76
CA ARG A 142 -15.48 13.07 -7.18
C ARG A 142 -14.85 13.22 -5.79
N ARG A 143 -15.01 12.22 -4.92
CA ARG A 143 -14.47 12.23 -3.55
C ARG A 143 -12.94 12.22 -3.51
N LEU A 144 -12.30 11.55 -4.48
CA LEU A 144 -10.84 11.50 -4.61
C LEU A 144 -10.27 12.87 -5.03
N LEU A 145 -11.04 13.67 -5.77
CA LEU A 145 -10.60 14.95 -6.32
C LEU A 145 -10.82 16.13 -5.38
N GLU A 146 -11.81 16.08 -4.48
CA GLU A 146 -12.12 17.16 -3.54
C GLU A 146 -10.90 17.73 -2.78
N PRO A 147 -9.95 16.91 -2.27
CA PRO A 147 -8.79 17.44 -1.56
C PRO A 147 -7.83 18.30 -2.42
N PHE A 148 -7.84 18.16 -3.76
CA PHE A 148 -7.01 18.97 -4.65
C PHE A 148 -7.47 20.43 -4.76
N SER A 149 -8.62 20.80 -4.20
CA SER A 149 -9.00 22.20 -4.04
C SER A 149 -8.07 22.94 -3.08
N ASP A 150 -7.36 22.21 -2.20
CA ASP A 150 -6.26 22.74 -1.39
C ASP A 150 -4.98 22.74 -2.25
N PRO A 151 -4.39 23.92 -2.56
CA PRO A 151 -3.20 23.99 -3.40
C PRO A 151 -1.96 23.30 -2.80
N GLY A 152 -1.93 23.09 -1.49
CA GLY A 152 -0.87 22.35 -0.81
C GLY A 152 -0.97 20.83 -0.97
N VAL A 153 -2.08 20.30 -1.51
CA VAL A 153 -2.27 18.87 -1.76
C VAL A 153 -1.82 18.52 -3.16
N GLY A 154 -0.82 17.64 -3.26
CA GLY A 154 -0.28 17.15 -4.53
C GLY A 154 -0.64 15.71 -4.87
N TYR A 155 -0.98 14.91 -3.85
CA TYR A 155 -1.35 13.50 -4.00
C TYR A 155 -2.50 13.14 -3.07
N VAL A 156 -3.44 12.34 -3.56
CA VAL A 156 -4.57 11.82 -2.79
C VAL A 156 -4.67 10.32 -2.96
N THR A 157 -4.81 9.58 -1.87
CA THR A 157 -5.12 8.15 -1.88
C THR A 157 -6.51 7.93 -1.28
N GLY A 158 -7.27 7.02 -1.88
CA GLY A 158 -8.54 6.57 -1.35
C GLY A 158 -8.40 5.36 -0.43
N SER A 159 -9.49 4.66 -0.22
CA SER A 159 -9.63 3.51 0.66
C SER A 159 -9.93 2.25 -0.15
N MET A 160 -9.19 1.18 0.12
CA MET A 160 -9.50 -0.15 -0.38
C MET A 160 -10.41 -0.88 0.63
N VAL A 161 -11.50 -1.46 0.12
CA VAL A 161 -12.42 -2.29 0.90
C VAL A 161 -12.51 -3.65 0.23
N TYR A 162 -12.21 -4.71 0.97
CA TYR A 162 -12.40 -6.05 0.45
C TYR A 162 -13.89 -6.42 0.45
N ALA A 163 -14.41 -6.78 -0.74
CA ALA A 163 -15.74 -7.35 -0.89
C ALA A 163 -15.65 -8.83 -0.53
N ASN A 164 -16.50 -9.25 0.39
CA ASN A 164 -16.61 -10.62 0.90
C ASN A 164 -15.37 -11.13 1.64
N PRO A 165 -15.20 -10.82 2.93
CA PRO A 165 -14.46 -11.70 3.79
C PRO A 165 -15.22 -13.04 3.80
N ASP A 166 -14.68 -14.03 3.09
CA ASP A 166 -15.26 -15.39 3.00
C ASP A 166 -15.07 -16.21 4.29
N GLY A 167 -14.65 -15.56 5.38
CA GLY A 167 -14.28 -16.21 6.64
C GLY A 167 -12.96 -16.97 6.56
N SER A 168 -12.18 -16.83 5.46
CA SER A 168 -10.86 -17.42 5.36
C SER A 168 -9.88 -16.77 6.35
N MET A 169 -8.91 -17.55 6.80
CA MET A 169 -7.89 -17.11 7.77
C MET A 169 -7.12 -15.87 7.26
N VAL A 170 -6.84 -15.82 5.95
CA VAL A 170 -6.11 -14.72 5.30
C VAL A 170 -7.03 -13.55 5.03
N GLY A 171 -8.25 -13.78 4.52
CA GLY A 171 -9.22 -12.72 4.21
C GLY A 171 -9.59 -11.90 5.44
N ASP A 172 -9.85 -12.53 6.58
CA ASP A 172 -10.16 -11.85 7.84
C ASP A 172 -8.95 -11.11 8.42
N GLY A 173 -7.77 -11.72 8.37
CA GLY A 173 -6.52 -11.09 8.80
C GLY A 173 -6.16 -9.89 7.94
N CYS A 174 -6.30 -10.00 6.63
CA CYS A 174 -6.11 -8.93 5.69
C CYS A 174 -7.10 -7.78 5.92
N SER A 175 -8.38 -8.10 6.15
CA SER A 175 -9.43 -7.10 6.43
C SER A 175 -9.15 -6.33 7.74
N ALA A 176 -8.71 -7.01 8.80
CA ALA A 176 -8.33 -6.36 10.05
C ALA A 176 -7.10 -5.47 9.88
N TYR A 177 -6.10 -5.97 9.15
CA TYR A 177 -4.91 -5.21 8.79
C TYR A 177 -5.28 -3.94 8.01
N MET A 178 -6.17 -4.03 7.01
CA MET A 178 -6.61 -2.89 6.21
C MET A 178 -7.36 -1.85 7.06
N ARG A 179 -8.21 -2.27 8.01
CA ARG A 179 -8.85 -1.33 8.94
C ARG A 179 -7.83 -0.57 9.77
N TYR A 180 -6.79 -1.25 10.24
CA TYR A 180 -5.68 -0.63 10.98
C TYR A 180 -4.88 0.34 10.10
N GLU A 181 -4.53 -0.04 8.86
CA GLU A 181 -3.83 0.81 7.90
C GLU A 181 -4.65 2.07 7.55
N ASN A 182 -5.95 1.91 7.29
CA ASN A 182 -6.83 3.03 6.96
C ASN A 182 -6.98 4.01 8.15
N TRP A 183 -7.03 3.50 9.37
CA TRP A 183 -6.99 4.34 10.57
C TRP A 183 -5.66 5.11 10.67
N LEU A 184 -4.55 4.44 10.43
CA LEU A 184 -3.22 5.06 10.49
C LEU A 184 -3.02 6.10 9.38
N ARG A 185 -3.47 5.84 8.14
CA ARG A 185 -3.48 6.83 7.05
C ARG A 185 -4.32 8.06 7.38
N ARG A 186 -5.49 7.88 8.00
CA ARG A 186 -6.32 9.00 8.47
C ARG A 186 -5.56 9.85 9.48
N THR A 187 -4.89 9.22 10.42
CA THR A 187 -4.07 9.86 11.44
C THR A 187 -2.90 10.63 10.81
N GLU A 188 -2.14 10.00 9.94
CA GLU A 188 -0.99 10.61 9.26
C GLU A 188 -1.40 11.76 8.33
N SER A 189 -2.48 11.59 7.59
CA SER A 189 -3.07 12.64 6.75
C SER A 189 -3.46 13.87 7.57
N SER A 190 -4.00 13.66 8.78
CA SER A 190 -4.33 14.75 9.71
C SER A 190 -3.10 15.43 10.28
N LEU A 191 -1.94 14.78 10.36
CA LEU A 191 -0.67 15.38 10.79
C LEU A 191 0.05 16.12 9.67
N GLY A 192 -0.11 15.68 8.43
CA GLY A 192 0.58 16.25 7.28
C GLY A 192 0.43 15.41 6.04
N SER A 193 1.19 14.34 5.93
CA SER A 193 1.18 13.43 4.78
C SER A 193 1.16 11.98 5.20
N VAL A 194 0.49 11.15 4.42
CA VAL A 194 0.57 9.68 4.55
C VAL A 194 1.94 9.20 4.06
N VAL A 195 2.46 8.14 4.66
CA VAL A 195 3.73 7.54 4.26
C VAL A 195 3.56 6.24 3.46
N GLY A 196 2.34 5.84 3.20
CA GLY A 196 2.04 4.66 2.38
C GLY A 196 0.60 4.61 1.95
N VAL A 197 0.39 4.08 0.75
CA VAL A 197 -0.91 3.98 0.09
C VAL A 197 -1.17 2.55 -0.35
N ASP A 198 -2.38 2.24 -0.81
CA ASP A 198 -2.75 0.89 -1.23
C ASP A 198 -2.51 0.66 -2.72
N GLY A 199 -2.54 1.71 -3.52
CA GLY A 199 -2.67 1.61 -4.96
C GLY A 199 -4.12 1.37 -5.40
N GLY A 200 -4.39 1.53 -6.70
CA GLY A 200 -5.68 1.25 -7.31
C GLY A 200 -6.75 2.35 -7.16
N VAL A 201 -6.59 3.30 -6.24
CA VAL A 201 -7.45 4.48 -6.06
C VAL A 201 -6.63 5.68 -5.59
N ASP A 202 -5.71 6.10 -6.44
CA ASP A 202 -4.76 7.16 -6.14
C ASP A 202 -4.82 8.24 -7.21
N ALA A 203 -4.50 9.47 -6.84
CA ALA A 203 -4.46 10.59 -7.76
C ALA A 203 -3.28 11.51 -7.47
N VAL A 204 -2.74 12.13 -8.52
CA VAL A 204 -1.63 13.09 -8.43
C VAL A 204 -1.87 14.28 -9.38
N ARG A 205 -1.45 15.47 -8.99
CA ARG A 205 -1.34 16.58 -9.95
C ARG A 205 -0.36 16.19 -11.05
N ARG A 206 -0.77 16.30 -12.33
CA ARG A 206 0.07 15.90 -13.46
C ARG A 206 1.43 16.61 -13.46
N GLU A 207 1.47 17.87 -13.09
CA GLU A 207 2.70 18.67 -12.99
C GLU A 207 3.70 18.15 -11.95
N LEU A 208 3.23 17.38 -10.94
CA LEU A 208 4.07 16.79 -9.90
C LEU A 208 4.48 15.34 -10.20
N TYR A 209 3.99 14.80 -11.31
CA TYR A 209 4.35 13.43 -11.70
C TYR A 209 5.81 13.36 -12.15
N VAL A 210 6.61 12.62 -11.42
CA VAL A 210 8.00 12.32 -11.79
C VAL A 210 8.08 10.87 -12.27
N PRO A 211 8.55 10.62 -13.51
CA PRO A 211 8.74 9.26 -14.00
C PRO A 211 9.61 8.42 -13.07
N MET A 212 9.19 7.18 -12.86
CA MET A 212 9.84 6.25 -11.94
C MET A 212 10.61 5.19 -12.71
N ARG A 213 11.67 4.62 -12.12
CA ARG A 213 12.35 3.45 -12.70
C ARG A 213 11.43 2.23 -12.64
N ALA A 214 11.57 1.31 -13.60
CA ALA A 214 10.74 0.11 -13.70
C ALA A 214 10.79 -0.80 -12.43
N ASP A 215 11.90 -0.76 -11.69
CA ASP A 215 12.09 -1.51 -10.44
C ASP A 215 11.45 -0.85 -9.20
N GLN A 216 10.98 0.40 -9.32
CA GLN A 216 10.33 1.12 -8.22
C GLN A 216 8.85 0.76 -8.09
N LEU A 217 8.32 0.79 -6.86
CA LEU A 217 6.92 0.56 -6.54
C LEU A 217 6.14 1.86 -6.68
N PRO A 218 5.25 2.01 -7.70
CA PRO A 218 4.56 3.29 -7.95
C PRO A 218 3.78 3.78 -6.72
N ASP A 219 3.02 2.88 -6.11
CA ASP A 219 2.14 3.15 -4.97
C ASP A 219 2.91 3.60 -3.72
N PHE A 220 4.23 3.45 -3.70
CA PHE A 220 5.08 3.93 -2.61
C PHE A 220 5.97 5.11 -3.02
N VAL A 221 6.56 5.08 -4.22
CA VAL A 221 7.52 6.10 -4.66
C VAL A 221 6.82 7.38 -5.08
N LEU A 222 5.66 7.31 -5.73
CA LEU A 222 4.97 8.48 -6.24
C LEU A 222 4.53 9.46 -5.14
N PRO A 223 3.86 9.02 -4.04
CA PRO A 223 3.57 9.94 -2.93
C PRO A 223 4.83 10.50 -2.27
N LEU A 224 5.94 9.73 -2.18
CA LEU A 224 7.22 10.23 -1.69
C LEU A 224 7.81 11.32 -2.60
N ASN A 225 7.71 11.17 -3.93
CA ASN A 225 8.13 12.20 -4.89
C ASN A 225 7.35 13.50 -4.70
N VAL A 226 6.05 13.41 -4.43
CA VAL A 226 5.19 14.59 -4.19
C VAL A 226 5.57 15.29 -2.89
N VAL A 227 5.81 14.52 -1.82
CA VAL A 227 6.24 15.08 -0.52
C VAL A 227 7.64 15.70 -0.63
N GLU A 228 8.54 15.11 -1.40
CA GLU A 228 9.88 15.67 -1.67
C GLU A 228 9.83 17.02 -2.41
N GLN A 229 8.78 17.26 -3.21
CA GLN A 229 8.50 18.53 -3.89
C GLN A 229 7.79 19.57 -2.98
N GLY A 230 7.54 19.26 -1.70
CA GLY A 230 6.93 20.16 -0.72
C GLY A 230 5.41 20.12 -0.65
N TYR A 231 4.76 19.24 -1.40
CA TYR A 231 3.30 19.05 -1.36
C TYR A 231 2.90 17.95 -0.38
N ARG A 232 1.62 17.95 0.00
CA ARG A 232 1.05 16.93 0.88
C ARG A 232 0.54 15.74 0.06
N ALA A 233 0.77 14.54 0.60
CA ALA A 233 0.07 13.32 0.22
C ALA A 233 -0.99 13.01 1.29
N VAL A 234 -2.29 12.99 0.91
CA VAL A 234 -3.40 12.93 1.87
C VAL A 234 -4.33 11.76 1.60
N TYR A 235 -5.13 11.40 2.61
CA TYR A 235 -6.07 10.29 2.56
C TYR A 235 -7.52 10.78 2.45
N ALA A 236 -8.24 10.31 1.45
CA ALA A 236 -9.66 10.55 1.21
C ALA A 236 -10.48 9.29 1.52
N PRO A 237 -10.94 9.08 2.76
CA PRO A 237 -11.60 7.84 3.19
C PRO A 237 -12.94 7.57 2.52
N SER A 238 -13.59 8.58 1.97
CA SER A 238 -14.87 8.46 1.23
C SER A 238 -14.69 8.11 -0.24
N ALA A 239 -13.47 8.19 -0.79
CA ALA A 239 -13.13 7.66 -2.10
C ALA A 239 -12.71 6.21 -1.93
N PHE A 240 -13.54 5.25 -2.30
CA PHE A 240 -13.24 3.84 -2.07
C PHE A 240 -13.42 2.97 -3.30
N LEU A 241 -12.58 1.96 -3.39
CA LEU A 241 -12.71 0.86 -4.33
C LEU A 241 -13.07 -0.43 -3.59
N LYS A 242 -13.74 -1.32 -4.30
CA LYS A 242 -13.95 -2.71 -3.88
C LYS A 242 -12.98 -3.61 -4.64
N GLU A 243 -12.38 -4.54 -3.93
CA GLU A 243 -11.51 -5.56 -4.48
C GLU A 243 -11.79 -6.91 -3.81
N GLU A 244 -11.66 -8.01 -4.56
CA GLU A 244 -11.78 -9.34 -3.99
C GLU A 244 -10.54 -9.69 -3.14
N ALA A 245 -10.77 -10.25 -1.95
CA ALA A 245 -9.68 -10.68 -1.07
C ALA A 245 -8.96 -11.90 -1.66
N LEU A 246 -7.65 -11.98 -1.48
CA LEU A 246 -6.90 -13.20 -1.80
C LEU A 246 -7.20 -14.29 -0.76
N ASN A 247 -7.63 -15.46 -1.24
CA ASN A 247 -7.99 -16.60 -0.40
C ASN A 247 -6.84 -17.62 -0.28
N ASN A 248 -5.65 -17.28 -0.82
CA ASN A 248 -4.50 -18.18 -0.87
C ASN A 248 -3.33 -17.62 -0.04
N ASN A 249 -2.94 -18.36 1.00
CA ASN A 249 -1.82 -18.02 1.90
C ASN A 249 -0.49 -17.82 1.16
N GLU A 250 -0.22 -18.66 0.16
CA GLU A 250 1.04 -18.61 -0.58
C GLU A 250 1.10 -17.38 -1.49
N ALA A 251 -0.01 -17.05 -2.15
CA ALA A 251 -0.12 -15.87 -3.00
C ALA A 251 0.04 -14.58 -2.16
N GLU A 252 -0.62 -14.52 -0.99
CA GLU A 252 -0.48 -13.40 -0.05
C GLU A 252 0.97 -13.25 0.43
N PHE A 253 1.61 -14.34 0.84
CA PHE A 253 3.02 -14.32 1.26
C PHE A 253 3.94 -13.80 0.15
N LYS A 254 3.83 -14.34 -1.07
CA LYS A 254 4.62 -13.90 -2.24
C LYS A 254 4.41 -12.41 -2.53
N MET A 255 3.17 -11.95 -2.46
CA MET A 255 2.82 -10.54 -2.64
C MET A 255 3.49 -9.67 -1.56
N ARG A 256 3.41 -10.04 -0.28
CA ARG A 256 4.04 -9.29 0.84
C ARG A 256 5.55 -9.23 0.71
N VAL A 257 6.21 -10.32 0.34
CA VAL A 257 7.65 -10.35 0.05
C VAL A 257 8.00 -9.36 -1.06
N ARG A 258 7.25 -9.39 -2.17
CA ARG A 258 7.47 -8.49 -3.32
C ARG A 258 7.30 -7.03 -2.93
N VAL A 259 6.19 -6.69 -2.27
CA VAL A 259 5.89 -5.31 -1.86
C VAL A 259 6.96 -4.80 -0.90
N THR A 260 7.33 -5.59 0.13
CA THR A 260 8.37 -5.20 1.09
C THR A 260 9.74 -5.04 0.44
N LEU A 261 10.13 -5.94 -0.47
CA LEU A 261 11.41 -5.85 -1.19
C LEU A 261 11.50 -4.55 -2.00
N ARG A 262 10.45 -4.24 -2.77
CA ARG A 262 10.41 -3.00 -3.56
C ARG A 262 10.35 -1.75 -2.67
N ALA A 263 9.65 -1.82 -1.54
CA ALA A 263 9.61 -0.73 -0.57
C ALA A 263 10.99 -0.47 0.09
N LEU A 264 11.76 -1.51 0.42
CA LEU A 264 13.12 -1.36 0.95
C LEU A 264 14.05 -0.67 -0.06
N TRP A 265 13.95 -1.02 -1.35
CA TRP A 265 14.68 -0.32 -2.40
C TRP A 265 14.24 1.14 -2.53
N ALA A 266 12.93 1.42 -2.46
CA ALA A 266 12.40 2.77 -2.47
C ALA A 266 12.87 3.60 -1.27
N LEU A 267 12.89 3.03 -0.05
CA LEU A 267 13.43 3.68 1.15
C LEU A 267 14.93 4.01 1.00
N LYS A 268 15.70 3.09 0.41
CA LYS A 268 17.12 3.36 0.10
C LYS A 268 17.28 4.51 -0.89
N ASP A 269 16.51 4.51 -1.98
CA ASP A 269 16.55 5.57 -3.01
C ASP A 269 16.10 6.93 -2.44
N LYS A 270 15.16 6.93 -1.51
CA LYS A 270 14.59 8.12 -0.86
C LYS A 270 15.11 8.36 0.54
N ALA A 271 16.31 7.87 0.86
CA ALA A 271 16.89 7.97 2.20
C ALA A 271 16.93 9.40 2.74
N ALA A 272 17.13 10.41 1.90
CA ALA A 272 17.13 11.81 2.29
C ALA A 272 15.85 12.26 3.00
N LEU A 273 14.68 11.63 2.69
CA LEU A 273 13.43 11.91 3.39
C LEU A 273 13.46 11.42 4.84
N MET A 274 14.15 10.32 5.13
CA MET A 274 14.36 9.83 6.50
C MET A 274 15.31 10.71 7.31
N PHE A 275 16.16 11.49 6.63
CA PHE A 275 17.05 12.48 7.26
C PHE A 275 16.48 13.91 7.26
N GLY A 276 15.17 14.06 7.09
CA GLY A 276 14.44 15.31 7.31
C GLY A 276 14.33 16.23 6.09
N ARG A 277 14.65 15.78 4.87
CA ARG A 277 14.50 16.59 3.64
C ARG A 277 13.09 17.16 3.45
N ALA A 278 12.05 16.43 3.91
CA ALA A 278 10.66 16.88 3.90
C ALA A 278 10.15 17.27 5.32
N GLY A 279 11.06 17.58 6.24
CA GLY A 279 10.76 17.92 7.62
C GLY A 279 10.86 16.74 8.59
N ALA A 280 11.12 17.05 9.86
CA ALA A 280 11.36 16.05 10.90
C ALA A 280 10.12 15.16 11.18
N LEU A 281 8.92 15.73 11.11
CA LEU A 281 7.68 15.00 11.33
C LEU A 281 7.52 13.88 10.27
N PHE A 282 7.69 14.20 8.99
CA PHE A 282 7.57 13.20 7.93
C PHE A 282 8.68 12.15 8.01
N ALA A 283 9.91 12.56 8.34
CA ALA A 283 11.01 11.63 8.58
C ALA A 283 10.68 10.64 9.70
N TRP A 284 10.17 11.13 10.83
CA TRP A 284 9.73 10.30 11.95
C TRP A 284 8.61 9.33 11.54
N GLN A 285 7.59 9.80 10.81
CA GLN A 285 6.51 8.96 10.28
C GLN A 285 7.06 7.85 9.36
N LEU A 286 7.91 8.22 8.39
CA LEU A 286 8.48 7.28 7.41
C LEU A 286 9.36 6.21 8.07
N ILE A 287 10.22 6.59 9.02
CA ILE A 287 11.03 5.66 9.80
C ILE A 287 10.15 4.74 10.63
N SER A 288 9.21 5.30 11.39
CA SER A 288 8.39 4.54 12.34
C SER A 288 7.41 3.59 11.65
N HIS A 289 6.68 4.09 10.65
CA HIS A 289 5.64 3.31 9.99
C HIS A 289 6.20 2.32 8.95
N LYS A 290 7.29 2.66 8.27
CA LYS A 290 7.81 1.81 7.18
C LYS A 290 9.11 1.12 7.56
N LEU A 291 10.19 1.86 7.83
CA LEU A 291 11.50 1.24 8.07
C LEU A 291 11.48 0.31 9.28
N LEU A 292 11.10 0.80 10.46
CA LEU A 292 11.09 0.01 11.70
C LEU A 292 10.11 -1.15 11.62
N ARG A 293 8.99 -0.96 10.93
CA ARG A 293 8.00 -2.03 10.74
C ARG A 293 8.52 -3.16 9.85
N TYR A 294 9.24 -2.84 8.77
CA TYR A 294 9.85 -3.86 7.93
C TYR A 294 11.01 -4.59 8.62
N LEU A 295 11.65 -3.96 9.58
CA LEU A 295 12.76 -4.53 10.34
C LEU A 295 12.35 -5.07 11.72
N SER A 296 11.08 -5.00 12.11
CA SER A 296 10.60 -5.38 13.46
C SER A 296 10.84 -6.85 13.79
N PHE A 297 10.93 -7.73 12.79
CA PHE A 297 11.26 -9.15 13.00
C PHE A 297 12.62 -9.34 13.71
N ILE A 298 13.59 -8.43 13.52
CA ILE A 298 14.92 -8.51 14.16
C ILE A 298 14.79 -8.33 15.67
N PRO A 299 14.31 -7.19 16.20
CA PRO A 299 14.19 -7.01 17.63
C PRO A 299 13.18 -7.97 18.27
N LEU A 300 12.09 -8.36 17.58
CA LEU A 300 11.15 -9.35 18.10
C LEU A 300 11.84 -10.72 18.29
N THR A 301 12.63 -11.17 17.32
CA THR A 301 13.39 -12.42 17.46
C THR A 301 14.42 -12.34 18.59
N LEU A 302 15.15 -11.23 18.71
CA LEU A 302 16.11 -11.03 19.79
C LEU A 302 15.43 -10.97 21.18
N ALA A 303 14.24 -10.36 21.27
CA ALA A 303 13.44 -10.35 22.49
C ALA A 303 13.01 -11.78 22.89
N PHE A 304 12.55 -12.58 21.93
CA PHE A 304 12.21 -13.98 22.17
C PHE A 304 13.41 -14.79 22.68
N LEU A 305 14.55 -14.74 22.00
CA LEU A 305 15.75 -15.46 22.39
C LEU A 305 16.30 -15.02 23.76
N SER A 306 16.31 -13.71 24.02
CA SER A 306 16.74 -13.19 25.32
C SER A 306 15.77 -13.54 26.45
N SER A 307 14.46 -13.63 26.19
CA SER A 307 13.48 -14.09 27.20
C SER A 307 13.70 -15.55 27.56
N ALA A 308 14.02 -16.41 26.59
CA ALA A 308 14.34 -17.83 26.84
C ALA A 308 15.56 -17.99 27.78
N LEU A 309 16.62 -17.23 27.55
CA LEU A 309 17.81 -17.24 28.41
C LEU A 309 17.54 -16.70 29.83
N LEU A 310 16.73 -15.61 29.91
CA LEU A 310 16.36 -15.03 31.20
C LEU A 310 15.39 -15.90 32.00
N ALA A 311 14.56 -16.69 31.34
CA ALA A 311 13.62 -17.63 31.96
C ALA A 311 14.32 -18.66 32.84
N MET A 312 15.57 -19.02 32.55
CA MET A 312 16.39 -19.93 33.35
C MET A 312 16.73 -19.37 34.74
N HIS A 313 16.59 -18.06 34.95
CA HIS A 313 17.03 -17.36 36.15
C HIS A 313 15.95 -16.50 36.81
N SER A 314 14.71 -16.44 36.23
CA SER A 314 13.65 -15.61 36.76
C SER A 314 12.28 -16.06 36.27
N GLU A 315 11.38 -16.32 37.21
CA GLU A 315 9.98 -16.69 36.93
C GLU A 315 9.24 -15.64 36.10
N PHE A 316 9.51 -14.37 36.36
CA PHE A 316 8.92 -13.28 35.58
C PHE A 316 9.24 -13.42 34.09
N TYR A 317 10.50 -13.63 33.72
CA TYR A 317 10.88 -13.82 32.31
C TYR A 317 10.45 -15.19 31.78
N ALA A 318 10.29 -16.21 32.62
CA ALA A 318 9.70 -17.48 32.23
C ALA A 318 8.24 -17.30 31.80
N VAL A 319 7.45 -16.50 32.52
CA VAL A 319 6.08 -16.16 32.14
C VAL A 319 6.06 -15.40 30.77
N LEU A 320 6.95 -14.43 30.58
CA LEU A 320 7.03 -13.70 29.31
C LEU A 320 7.43 -14.59 28.13
N PHE A 321 8.37 -15.50 28.35
CA PHE A 321 8.78 -16.50 27.35
C PHE A 321 7.62 -17.43 26.99
N VAL A 322 6.86 -17.90 27.98
CA VAL A 322 5.68 -18.75 27.78
C VAL A 322 4.60 -18.00 26.99
N LEU A 323 4.30 -16.74 27.33
CA LEU A 323 3.33 -15.92 26.59
C LEU A 323 3.76 -15.71 25.14
N TYR A 324 5.04 -15.49 24.91
CA TYR A 324 5.56 -15.36 23.54
C TYR A 324 5.45 -16.70 22.78
N SER A 325 5.80 -17.82 23.44
CA SER A 325 5.68 -19.16 22.87
C SER A 325 4.22 -19.52 22.55
N ILE A 326 3.27 -19.14 23.39
CA ILE A 326 1.83 -19.28 23.12
C ILE A 326 1.45 -18.49 21.86
N THR A 327 1.95 -17.28 21.70
CA THR A 327 1.68 -16.48 20.48
C THR A 327 2.20 -17.17 19.22
N LEU A 328 3.39 -17.76 19.26
CA LEU A 328 3.94 -18.54 18.15
C LEU A 328 3.15 -19.85 17.90
N ALA A 329 2.70 -20.52 18.97
CA ALA A 329 1.85 -21.70 18.85
C ALA A 329 0.48 -21.37 18.24
N LEU A 330 -0.13 -20.23 18.61
CA LEU A 330 -1.34 -19.73 17.98
C LEU A 330 -1.11 -19.40 16.49
N ALA A 331 0.03 -18.79 16.14
CA ALA A 331 0.38 -18.55 14.74
C ALA A 331 0.50 -19.86 13.95
N TRP A 332 1.12 -20.88 14.53
CA TRP A 332 1.21 -22.20 13.94
C TRP A 332 -0.16 -22.88 13.79
N ALA A 333 -1.02 -22.78 14.80
CA ALA A 333 -2.38 -23.28 14.74
C ALA A 333 -3.18 -22.59 13.63
N GLY A 334 -3.04 -21.27 13.49
CA GLY A 334 -3.62 -20.51 12.38
C GLY A 334 -3.11 -20.96 11.01
N PHE A 335 -1.81 -21.21 10.88
CA PHE A 335 -1.23 -21.77 9.65
C PHE A 335 -1.83 -23.15 9.31
N LYS A 336 -2.16 -23.95 10.32
CA LYS A 336 -2.84 -25.26 10.15
C LYS A 336 -4.35 -25.16 9.94
N GLY A 337 -4.91 -23.94 9.86
CA GLY A 337 -6.33 -23.74 9.58
C GLY A 337 -7.26 -23.76 10.80
N VAL A 338 -6.72 -23.68 12.02
CA VAL A 338 -7.54 -23.60 13.24
C VAL A 338 -8.33 -22.30 13.25
N ASN A 339 -9.66 -22.40 13.21
CA ASN A 339 -10.56 -21.24 13.11
C ASN A 339 -10.81 -20.59 14.50
N LEU A 340 -9.78 -19.94 15.03
CA LEU A 340 -9.80 -19.14 16.24
C LEU A 340 -9.30 -17.72 15.92
N SER A 341 -10.02 -16.67 16.32
CA SER A 341 -9.66 -15.28 16.01
C SER A 341 -8.23 -14.94 16.46
N ALA A 342 -7.82 -15.35 17.65
CA ALA A 342 -6.45 -15.16 18.14
C ALA A 342 -5.40 -15.84 17.24
N ALA A 343 -5.69 -17.06 16.76
CA ALA A 343 -4.81 -17.80 15.86
C ALA A 343 -4.69 -17.09 14.49
N ARG A 344 -5.80 -16.55 13.97
CA ARG A 344 -5.81 -15.78 12.71
C ARG A 344 -4.91 -14.54 12.79
N TYR A 345 -5.07 -13.74 13.84
CA TYR A 345 -4.25 -12.52 14.01
C TYR A 345 -2.79 -12.84 14.26
N ALA A 346 -2.49 -13.83 15.09
CA ALA A 346 -1.12 -14.27 15.35
C ALA A 346 -0.45 -14.81 14.08
N TYR A 347 -1.19 -15.60 13.28
CA TYR A 347 -0.72 -16.11 12.00
C TYR A 347 -0.43 -14.97 11.01
N TYR A 348 -1.37 -14.04 10.82
CA TYR A 348 -1.18 -12.96 9.87
C TYR A 348 -0.03 -12.02 10.26
N PHE A 349 0.10 -11.70 11.55
CA PHE A 349 1.23 -10.94 12.08
C PHE A 349 2.57 -11.65 11.83
N SER A 350 2.62 -12.95 12.06
CA SER A 350 3.83 -13.77 11.81
C SER A 350 4.15 -13.83 10.30
N LEU A 351 3.13 -14.01 9.45
CA LEU A 351 3.27 -14.00 8.00
C LEU A 351 3.91 -12.69 7.51
N LEU A 352 3.45 -11.54 7.99
CA LEU A 352 4.01 -10.23 7.62
C LEU A 352 5.48 -10.10 8.05
N ASN A 353 5.84 -10.57 9.26
CA ASN A 353 7.21 -10.51 9.76
C ASN A 353 8.14 -11.47 9.00
N ILE A 354 7.70 -12.70 8.70
CA ILE A 354 8.47 -13.65 7.91
C ILE A 354 8.65 -13.17 6.47
N ALA A 355 7.62 -12.57 5.88
CA ALA A 355 7.71 -11.96 4.56
C ALA A 355 8.70 -10.79 4.55
N SER A 356 8.71 -9.96 5.60
CA SER A 356 9.66 -8.86 5.77
C SER A 356 11.11 -9.37 5.95
N ALA A 357 11.32 -10.42 6.73
CA ALA A 357 12.62 -11.07 6.88
C ALA A 357 13.14 -11.62 5.54
N THR A 358 12.26 -12.31 4.79
CA THR A 358 12.57 -12.85 3.47
C THR A 358 12.91 -11.74 2.48
N ALA A 359 12.14 -10.65 2.48
CA ALA A 359 12.38 -9.49 1.62
C ALA A 359 13.70 -8.78 1.98
N THR A 360 13.98 -8.62 3.28
CA THR A 360 15.24 -8.03 3.76
C THR A 360 16.44 -8.87 3.32
N TRP A 361 16.34 -10.19 3.42
CA TRP A 361 17.39 -11.10 2.93
C TRP A 361 17.63 -10.95 1.42
N LYS A 362 16.56 -10.89 0.61
CA LYS A 362 16.65 -10.64 -0.83
C LYS A 362 17.26 -9.27 -1.13
N PHE A 363 16.87 -8.24 -0.38
CA PHE A 363 17.41 -6.88 -0.50
C PHE A 363 18.92 -6.84 -0.23
N LEU A 364 19.39 -7.48 0.85
CA LEU A 364 20.82 -7.55 1.18
C LEU A 364 21.63 -8.30 0.11
N ARG A 365 20.99 -9.22 -0.61
CA ARG A 365 21.59 -9.91 -1.78
C ARG A 365 21.50 -9.10 -3.08
N GLY A 366 21.02 -7.87 -3.06
CA GLY A 366 20.88 -7.01 -4.24
C GLY A 366 19.77 -7.43 -5.21
N GLN A 367 18.87 -8.34 -4.82
CA GLN A 367 17.79 -8.80 -5.69
C GLN A 367 16.76 -7.70 -5.90
N LYS A 368 16.26 -7.58 -7.13
CA LYS A 368 15.21 -6.65 -7.55
C LYS A 368 14.10 -7.43 -8.26
N GLN A 369 12.88 -6.88 -8.23
CA GLN A 369 11.74 -7.48 -8.92
C GLN A 369 10.98 -6.40 -9.69
N VAL A 370 10.97 -6.51 -11.02
CA VAL A 370 10.31 -5.57 -11.94
C VAL A 370 8.93 -6.05 -12.34
N LEU A 371 8.86 -7.31 -12.82
CA LEU A 371 7.63 -7.88 -13.33
C LEU A 371 6.71 -8.39 -12.21
N TRP A 372 5.41 -8.24 -12.43
CA TRP A 372 4.39 -8.83 -11.56
C TRP A 372 3.64 -9.96 -12.30
N THR A 373 3.06 -10.87 -11.55
CA THR A 373 2.08 -11.83 -12.06
C THR A 373 0.70 -11.37 -11.65
N PRO A 374 -0.29 -11.33 -12.55
CA PRO A 374 -1.67 -11.03 -12.20
C PRO A 374 -2.15 -11.92 -11.05
N ARG A 375 -3.11 -11.44 -10.30
CA ARG A 375 -3.84 -12.26 -9.34
C ARG A 375 -4.69 -13.22 -10.15
N VAL A 376 -4.40 -14.52 -10.06
CA VAL A 376 -5.27 -15.56 -10.61
C VAL A 376 -6.38 -15.73 -9.57
N GLY A 377 -7.58 -15.24 -9.90
CA GLY A 377 -8.82 -15.46 -9.15
C GLY A 377 -9.45 -16.80 -9.48
#